data_53b5fddf079ab3ad7c867cb7f4252380
#
_entry.id   53b5fddf079ab3ad7c867cb7f4252380
#
_cell.length_a   1.000
_cell.length_b   1.000
_cell.length_c   1.000
_cell.angle_alpha   90.00
_cell.angle_beta   90.00
_cell.angle_gamma   90.00
#
_symmetry.space_group_name_H-M   'P 1'
#
loop_
_entity.id
_entity.type
_entity.pdbx_description
1 polymer ?
#
loop_
_entity_poly.entity_id
_entity_poly.type
_entity_poly.pdbx_seq_one_letter_code
_entity_poly.pdbx_strand_id
1 'polypeptide(L)'
;IGLGDYLDFASPSNRQRLRSAALYDAAEDTIADKALELVFDLFETALKPSVGRWLGLLEGHHFYQLKDGTTTDMRLCEMLKAPFLGSSVSGLLEFPNPRTNKGPGELWIWVHHGAGSGETLAAPLSKLDNLAKRWEGYDIFLMGHQSKKIGGSVDHVMPLRVGGQLHLIHKTRILACTGSFMRGYQEGRKDGLVPRGNYVEQKMLSPTQLGAPIIYIEPRWHRIFEDGKERREVWQPDLTIVQ
;
A
#
# COMPACT_ATOMS: atom_id res chain seq x y z
N ILE A 1 -4.83 1.35 4.44
CA ILE A 1 -4.86 1.43 2.98
C ILE A 1 -4.54 0.06 2.40
N GLY A 2 -5.28 -0.36 1.34
CA GLY A 2 -5.02 -1.62 0.63
C GLY A 2 -4.09 -1.38 -0.57
N LEU A 3 -3.18 -2.33 -0.85
CA LEU A 3 -2.14 -2.15 -1.87
C LEU A 3 -2.32 -3.06 -3.10
N GLY A 4 -3.49 -3.64 -3.30
CA GLY A 4 -3.80 -4.49 -4.46
C GLY A 4 -3.47 -5.97 -4.26
N ASP A 5 -3.78 -6.78 -5.28
CA ASP A 5 -3.63 -8.25 -5.28
C ASP A 5 -4.34 -8.92 -4.09
N TYR A 6 -5.60 -8.53 -3.84
CA TYR A 6 -6.41 -9.08 -2.74
C TYR A 6 -6.76 -10.54 -2.96
N LEU A 7 -6.88 -10.93 -4.22
CA LEU A 7 -7.12 -12.30 -4.67
C LEU A 7 -6.30 -12.56 -5.96
N ASP A 8 -5.97 -13.81 -6.22
CA ASP A 8 -5.23 -14.22 -7.42
C ASP A 8 -6.21 -14.80 -8.45
N PHE A 9 -6.78 -13.95 -9.30
CA PHE A 9 -7.69 -14.39 -10.39
C PHE A 9 -6.94 -14.57 -11.70
N ALA A 10 -6.37 -13.51 -12.24
CA ALA A 10 -5.73 -13.56 -13.54
C ALA A 10 -4.61 -12.54 -13.64
N SER A 11 -3.38 -13.00 -13.80
CA SER A 11 -2.25 -12.15 -14.15
C SER A 11 -2.49 -11.40 -15.47
N PRO A 12 -1.77 -10.32 -15.76
CA PRO A 12 -1.91 -9.59 -17.04
C PRO A 12 -1.83 -10.49 -18.28
N SER A 13 -0.90 -11.46 -18.28
CA SER A 13 -0.75 -12.41 -19.37
C SER A 13 -1.92 -13.39 -19.47
N ASN A 14 -2.48 -13.83 -18.36
CA ASN A 14 -3.64 -14.71 -18.34
C ASN A 14 -4.89 -13.98 -18.82
N ARG A 15 -5.10 -12.72 -18.42
CA ARG A 15 -6.20 -11.90 -18.96
C ARG A 15 -6.12 -11.73 -20.46
N GLN A 16 -4.92 -11.50 -20.99
CA GLN A 16 -4.73 -11.42 -22.44
C GLN A 16 -5.07 -12.72 -23.14
N ARG A 17 -4.67 -13.88 -22.59
CA ARG A 17 -5.01 -15.20 -23.13
C ARG A 17 -6.49 -15.48 -23.09
N LEU A 18 -7.18 -15.17 -21.98
CA LEU A 18 -8.63 -15.31 -21.86
C LEU A 18 -9.36 -14.49 -22.92
N ARG A 19 -8.97 -13.23 -23.13
CA ARG A 19 -9.54 -12.37 -24.17
C ARG A 19 -9.32 -12.93 -25.58
N SER A 20 -8.13 -13.47 -25.85
CA SER A 20 -7.78 -14.05 -27.15
C SER A 20 -8.44 -15.40 -27.41
N ALA A 21 -8.89 -16.10 -26.37
CA ALA A 21 -9.52 -17.41 -26.49
C ALA A 21 -10.96 -17.35 -27.05
N ALA A 22 -11.55 -16.15 -27.12
CA ALA A 22 -12.93 -15.93 -27.59
C ALA A 22 -13.91 -16.94 -26.97
N LEU A 23 -13.96 -16.99 -25.64
CA LEU A 23 -14.82 -17.88 -24.89
C LEU A 23 -16.30 -17.60 -25.21
N TYR A 24 -17.14 -18.62 -25.11
CA TYR A 24 -18.58 -18.44 -25.15
C TYR A 24 -19.05 -17.61 -23.95
N ASP A 25 -20.08 -16.77 -24.15
CA ASP A 25 -20.64 -15.90 -23.11
C ASP A 25 -20.95 -16.63 -21.80
N ALA A 26 -21.54 -17.84 -21.90
CA ALA A 26 -21.87 -18.65 -20.72
C ALA A 26 -20.62 -19.09 -19.91
N ALA A 27 -19.50 -19.30 -20.58
CA ALA A 27 -18.25 -19.61 -19.87
C ALA A 27 -17.66 -18.38 -19.20
N GLU A 28 -17.73 -17.22 -19.87
CA GLU A 28 -17.31 -15.95 -19.26
C GLU A 28 -18.16 -15.59 -18.05
N ASP A 29 -19.48 -15.75 -18.12
CA ASP A 29 -20.39 -15.51 -17.01
C ASP A 29 -20.09 -16.43 -15.82
N THR A 30 -19.84 -17.72 -16.07
CA THR A 30 -19.46 -18.68 -15.02
C THR A 30 -18.15 -18.26 -14.31
N ILE A 31 -17.16 -17.79 -15.08
CA ILE A 31 -15.88 -17.32 -14.51
C ILE A 31 -16.11 -16.04 -13.68
N ALA A 32 -16.92 -15.11 -14.21
CA ALA A 32 -17.24 -13.86 -13.54
C ALA A 32 -17.98 -14.11 -12.21
N ASP A 33 -18.99 -14.99 -12.22
CA ASP A 33 -19.74 -15.35 -11.03
C ASP A 33 -18.82 -15.96 -9.96
N LYS A 34 -17.92 -16.86 -10.37
CA LYS A 34 -16.94 -17.45 -9.44
C LYS A 34 -15.95 -16.44 -8.89
N ALA A 35 -15.53 -15.49 -9.71
CA ALA A 35 -14.65 -14.41 -9.26
C ALA A 35 -15.35 -13.52 -8.21
N LEU A 36 -16.61 -13.17 -8.43
CA LEU A 36 -17.41 -12.39 -7.49
C LEU A 36 -17.71 -13.15 -6.19
N GLU A 37 -18.00 -14.46 -6.27
CA GLU A 37 -18.14 -15.32 -5.09
C GLU A 37 -16.88 -15.28 -4.21
N LEU A 38 -15.70 -15.39 -4.78
CA LEU A 38 -14.44 -15.34 -4.04
C LEU A 38 -14.18 -13.96 -3.41
N VAL A 39 -14.59 -12.87 -4.07
CA VAL A 39 -14.53 -11.53 -3.46
C VAL A 39 -15.47 -11.44 -2.26
N PHE A 40 -16.68 -11.97 -2.40
CA PHE A 40 -17.67 -12.00 -1.31
C PHE A 40 -17.18 -12.83 -0.14
N ASP A 41 -16.60 -14.01 -0.39
CA ASP A 41 -16.03 -14.88 0.64
C ASP A 41 -14.89 -14.18 1.40
N LEU A 42 -13.99 -13.51 0.70
CA LEU A 42 -12.92 -12.72 1.33
C LEU A 42 -13.51 -11.59 2.21
N PHE A 43 -14.52 -10.89 1.70
CA PHE A 43 -15.18 -9.84 2.45
C PHE A 43 -15.83 -10.40 3.73
N GLU A 44 -16.67 -11.42 3.63
CA GLU A 44 -17.42 -11.97 4.76
C GLU A 44 -16.50 -12.60 5.81
N THR A 45 -15.47 -13.33 5.38
CA THR A 45 -14.60 -14.09 6.29
C THR A 45 -13.53 -13.26 6.96
N ALA A 46 -13.04 -12.20 6.31
CA ALA A 46 -11.86 -11.47 6.80
C ALA A 46 -12.05 -9.96 6.91
N LEU A 47 -12.72 -9.31 5.96
CA LEU A 47 -12.65 -7.86 5.82
C LEU A 47 -13.87 -7.10 6.34
N LYS A 48 -15.00 -7.76 6.52
CA LYS A 48 -16.26 -7.16 6.98
C LYS A 48 -16.14 -6.29 8.25
N PRO A 49 -15.34 -6.66 9.29
CA PRO A 49 -15.16 -5.82 10.47
C PRO A 49 -14.45 -4.49 10.21
N SER A 50 -13.83 -4.34 9.04
CA SER A 50 -13.08 -3.15 8.65
C SER A 50 -13.84 -2.17 7.74
N VAL A 51 -15.11 -2.43 7.45
CA VAL A 51 -15.97 -1.55 6.63
C VAL A 51 -15.92 -0.11 7.13
N GLY A 52 -15.70 0.83 6.22
CA GLY A 52 -15.64 2.27 6.52
C GLY A 52 -14.36 2.72 7.24
N ARG A 53 -13.35 1.85 7.39
CA ARG A 53 -12.07 2.17 8.04
C ARG A 53 -10.90 2.29 7.05
N TRP A 54 -11.19 2.22 5.76
CA TRP A 54 -10.18 2.26 4.71
C TRP A 54 -10.03 3.67 4.14
N LEU A 55 -8.82 4.17 4.09
CA LEU A 55 -8.50 5.40 3.32
C LEU A 55 -8.69 5.16 1.82
N GLY A 56 -8.59 3.93 1.39
CA GLY A 56 -8.82 3.47 0.03
C GLY A 56 -8.05 2.19 -0.30
N LEU A 57 -8.36 1.62 -1.46
CA LEU A 57 -7.73 0.41 -1.98
C LEU A 57 -7.16 0.67 -3.36
N LEU A 58 -5.93 0.22 -3.60
CA LEU A 58 -5.31 0.20 -4.92
C LEU A 58 -5.75 -1.03 -5.70
N GLU A 59 -5.72 -0.93 -7.02
CA GLU A 59 -5.83 -2.07 -7.92
C GLU A 59 -4.50 -2.81 -8.00
N GLY A 60 -4.56 -4.14 -7.92
CA GLY A 60 -3.42 -5.01 -8.09
C GLY A 60 -3.16 -5.39 -9.55
N HIS A 61 -2.37 -6.43 -9.75
CA HIS A 61 -2.12 -7.03 -11.07
C HIS A 61 -2.97 -8.27 -11.33
N HIS A 62 -3.59 -8.86 -10.31
CA HIS A 62 -4.24 -10.16 -10.34
C HIS A 62 -5.78 -10.11 -10.25
N PHE A 63 -6.39 -9.00 -10.68
CA PHE A 63 -7.84 -8.84 -10.71
C PHE A 63 -8.51 -9.56 -11.90
N TYR A 64 -9.82 -9.78 -11.81
CA TYR A 64 -10.67 -10.14 -12.93
C TYR A 64 -11.45 -8.91 -13.40
N GLN A 65 -11.52 -8.69 -14.71
CA GLN A 65 -12.31 -7.61 -15.30
C GLN A 65 -13.66 -8.16 -15.78
N LEU A 66 -14.74 -7.57 -15.28
CA LEU A 66 -16.11 -7.91 -15.62
C LEU A 66 -16.52 -7.31 -16.99
N LYS A 67 -17.62 -7.80 -17.56
CA LYS A 67 -18.15 -7.32 -18.85
C LYS A 67 -18.54 -5.84 -18.84
N ASP A 68 -18.96 -5.31 -17.71
CA ASP A 68 -19.29 -3.89 -17.52
C ASP A 68 -18.06 -2.98 -17.39
N GLY A 69 -16.86 -3.55 -17.48
CA GLY A 69 -15.59 -2.83 -17.36
C GLY A 69 -15.10 -2.64 -15.92
N THR A 70 -15.91 -3.00 -14.92
CA THR A 70 -15.46 -2.98 -13.52
C THR A 70 -14.54 -4.15 -13.21
N THR A 71 -13.85 -4.09 -12.08
CA THR A 71 -12.93 -5.14 -11.66
C THR A 71 -13.34 -5.73 -10.30
N THR A 72 -12.83 -6.91 -10.00
CA THR A 72 -13.01 -7.54 -8.69
C THR A 72 -12.52 -6.65 -7.55
N ASP A 73 -11.45 -5.88 -7.76
CA ASP A 73 -10.92 -4.95 -6.78
C ASP A 73 -11.88 -3.76 -6.56
N MET A 74 -12.54 -3.27 -7.63
CA MET A 74 -13.58 -2.24 -7.51
C MET A 74 -14.80 -2.75 -6.73
N ARG A 75 -15.23 -4.01 -6.97
CA ARG A 75 -16.33 -4.61 -6.20
C ARG A 75 -15.98 -4.75 -4.71
N LEU A 76 -14.75 -5.11 -4.40
CA LEU A 76 -14.29 -5.15 -3.02
C LEU A 76 -14.33 -3.75 -2.38
N CYS A 77 -13.95 -2.70 -3.11
CA CYS A 77 -14.04 -1.31 -2.64
C CYS A 77 -15.49 -0.92 -2.30
N GLU A 78 -16.46 -1.28 -3.14
CA GLU A 78 -17.89 -1.03 -2.90
C GLU A 78 -18.36 -1.70 -1.60
N MET A 79 -18.03 -2.97 -1.39
CA MET A 79 -18.39 -3.73 -0.19
C MET A 79 -17.78 -3.14 1.08
N LEU A 80 -16.52 -2.69 1.00
CA LEU A 80 -15.80 -2.08 2.11
C LEU A 80 -16.16 -0.61 2.36
N LYS A 81 -16.95 0.01 1.47
CA LYS A 81 -17.22 1.46 1.44
C LYS A 81 -15.93 2.26 1.42
N ALA A 82 -14.98 1.81 0.62
CA ALA A 82 -13.65 2.38 0.47
C ALA A 82 -13.48 3.02 -0.92
N PRO A 83 -12.78 4.15 -1.04
CA PRO A 83 -12.40 4.69 -2.34
C PRO A 83 -11.54 3.71 -3.15
N PHE A 84 -11.83 3.59 -4.44
CA PHE A 84 -10.93 2.93 -5.40
C PHE A 84 -9.88 3.93 -5.87
N LEU A 85 -8.59 3.60 -5.70
CA LEU A 85 -7.48 4.53 -5.89
C LEU A 85 -6.66 4.28 -7.16
N GLY A 86 -7.05 3.30 -7.98
CA GLY A 86 -6.27 2.89 -9.15
C GLY A 86 -4.95 2.22 -8.75
N SER A 87 -3.94 2.26 -9.62
CA SER A 87 -2.65 1.58 -9.38
C SER A 87 -1.67 2.39 -8.51
N SER A 88 -1.87 3.69 -8.40
CA SER A 88 -1.06 4.59 -7.56
C SER A 88 -1.84 5.82 -7.16
N VAL A 89 -1.49 6.39 -6.00
CA VAL A 89 -2.14 7.59 -5.49
C VAL A 89 -1.18 8.45 -4.67
N SER A 90 -1.38 9.77 -4.76
CA SER A 90 -0.86 10.75 -3.81
C SER A 90 -2.00 11.12 -2.87
N GLY A 91 -1.75 11.00 -1.57
CA GLY A 91 -2.73 11.30 -0.53
C GLY A 91 -2.21 12.36 0.43
N LEU A 92 -3.13 13.12 1.01
CA LEU A 92 -2.86 14.09 2.06
C LEU A 92 -3.63 13.69 3.31
N LEU A 93 -2.92 13.58 4.43
CA LEU A 93 -3.51 13.45 5.76
C LEU A 93 -3.37 14.77 6.49
N GLU A 94 -4.48 15.35 6.91
CA GLU A 94 -4.52 16.59 7.65
C GLU A 94 -4.75 16.31 9.14
N PHE A 95 -3.93 16.91 9.99
CA PHE A 95 -4.03 16.81 11.44
C PHE A 95 -4.39 18.16 12.01
N PRO A 96 -5.52 18.28 12.73
CA PRO A 96 -5.93 19.54 13.33
C PRO A 96 -4.84 20.10 14.24
N ASN A 97 -4.51 21.39 14.07
CA ASN A 97 -3.64 22.07 15.02
C ASN A 97 -4.44 22.36 16.32
N PRO A 98 -3.90 22.03 17.51
CA PRO A 98 -4.57 22.34 18.76
C PRO A 98 -4.76 23.83 19.03
N ARG A 99 -4.04 24.69 18.31
CA ARG A 99 -4.20 26.16 18.38
C ARG A 99 -5.23 26.64 17.36
N THR A 100 -6.23 27.34 17.84
CA THR A 100 -7.44 27.74 17.06
C THR A 100 -7.20 28.57 15.80
N ASN A 101 -6.08 29.28 15.69
CA ASN A 101 -5.79 30.19 14.56
C ASN A 101 -4.61 29.72 13.70
N LYS A 102 -4.27 28.43 13.74
CA LYS A 102 -3.17 27.85 12.97
C LYS A 102 -3.73 26.81 11.99
N GLY A 103 -3.09 26.72 10.83
CA GLY A 103 -3.43 25.70 9.84
C GLY A 103 -3.13 24.28 10.33
N PRO A 104 -3.73 23.27 9.69
CA PRO A 104 -3.46 21.86 10.02
C PRO A 104 -2.01 21.50 9.77
N GLY A 105 -1.57 20.42 10.40
CA GLY A 105 -0.37 19.71 10.01
C GLY A 105 -0.67 18.83 8.81
N GLU A 106 0.13 18.90 7.78
CA GLU A 106 -0.03 18.14 6.54
C GLU A 106 1.02 17.03 6.46
N LEU A 107 0.56 15.80 6.19
CA LEU A 107 1.42 14.65 5.97
C LEU A 107 1.09 14.05 4.62
N TRP A 108 2.07 14.06 3.71
CA TRP A 108 1.90 13.58 2.36
C TRP A 108 2.32 12.14 2.22
N ILE A 109 1.45 11.33 1.63
CA ILE A 109 1.70 9.92 1.37
C ILE A 109 1.72 9.64 -0.13
N TRP A 110 2.66 8.85 -0.58
CA TRP A 110 2.69 8.27 -1.91
C TRP A 110 2.54 6.77 -1.83
N VAL A 111 1.61 6.23 -2.59
CA VAL A 111 1.25 4.82 -2.54
C VAL A 111 1.19 4.24 -3.93
N HIS A 112 1.77 3.08 -4.12
CA HIS A 112 1.76 2.37 -5.40
C HIS A 112 1.59 0.86 -5.18
N HIS A 113 0.84 0.18 -6.06
CA HIS A 113 0.77 -1.28 -5.98
C HIS A 113 2.15 -1.93 -6.07
N GLY A 114 3.03 -1.40 -6.88
CA GLY A 114 4.37 -1.94 -7.10
C GLY A 114 4.49 -2.63 -8.46
N ALA A 115 5.72 -3.01 -8.79
CA ALA A 115 6.02 -3.76 -10.01
C ALA A 115 7.42 -4.40 -9.91
N GLY A 116 7.62 -5.49 -10.65
CA GLY A 116 8.87 -6.23 -10.69
C GLY A 116 9.12 -7.05 -9.42
N SER A 117 10.15 -7.85 -9.44
CA SER A 117 10.56 -8.70 -8.32
C SER A 117 11.97 -8.31 -7.86
N GLY A 118 12.20 -8.39 -6.56
CA GLY A 118 13.53 -8.28 -5.99
C GLY A 118 13.84 -9.52 -5.16
N GLU A 119 14.91 -10.23 -5.45
CA GLU A 119 15.25 -11.46 -4.72
C GLU A 119 15.82 -11.18 -3.34
N THR A 120 16.58 -10.09 -3.18
CA THR A 120 17.17 -9.72 -1.89
C THR A 120 16.17 -9.01 -0.98
N LEU A 121 16.37 -9.10 0.33
CA LEU A 121 15.53 -8.41 1.31
C LEU A 121 15.52 -6.89 1.09
N ALA A 122 16.66 -6.31 0.74
CA ALA A 122 16.81 -4.86 0.57
C ALA A 122 16.26 -4.31 -0.76
N ALA A 123 16.07 -5.16 -1.78
CA ALA A 123 15.70 -4.69 -3.12
C ALA A 123 14.42 -3.85 -3.18
N PRO A 124 13.31 -4.24 -2.51
CA PRO A 124 12.09 -3.42 -2.52
C PRO A 124 12.29 -2.07 -1.84
N LEU A 125 13.02 -2.05 -0.72
CA LEU A 125 13.28 -0.81 0.02
C LEU A 125 14.19 0.13 -0.77
N SER A 126 15.23 -0.40 -1.42
CA SER A 126 16.11 0.38 -2.30
C SER A 126 15.36 1.00 -3.47
N LYS A 127 14.35 0.31 -4.00
CA LYS A 127 13.48 0.84 -5.06
C LYS A 127 12.69 2.05 -4.55
N LEU A 128 12.10 1.96 -3.36
CA LEU A 128 11.38 3.06 -2.73
C LEU A 128 12.32 4.23 -2.39
N ASP A 129 13.51 3.97 -1.87
CA ASP A 129 14.50 5.00 -1.57
C ASP A 129 14.92 5.78 -2.82
N ASN A 130 15.14 5.08 -3.94
CA ASN A 130 15.45 5.71 -5.22
C ASN A 130 14.27 6.56 -5.76
N LEU A 131 13.04 6.16 -5.53
CA LEU A 131 11.85 6.95 -5.86
C LEU A 131 11.76 8.17 -4.95
N ALA A 132 11.90 7.97 -3.65
CA ALA A 132 11.80 9.03 -2.65
C ALA A 132 12.84 10.16 -2.85
N LYS A 133 13.99 9.84 -3.43
CA LYS A 133 15.01 10.84 -3.81
C LYS A 133 14.59 11.74 -4.99
N ARG A 134 13.63 11.29 -5.79
CA ARG A 134 13.14 12.02 -6.98
C ARG A 134 11.81 12.74 -6.73
N TRP A 135 11.09 12.34 -5.69
CA TRP A 135 9.77 12.87 -5.35
C TRP A 135 9.85 13.63 -4.02
N GLU A 136 10.00 14.92 -4.10
CA GLU A 136 10.06 15.80 -2.94
C GLU A 136 8.67 16.01 -2.34
N GLY A 137 8.62 16.33 -1.05
CA GLY A 137 7.40 16.73 -0.36
C GLY A 137 6.58 15.58 0.25
N TYR A 138 6.91 14.31 -0.03
CA TYR A 138 6.22 13.18 0.59
C TYR A 138 6.95 12.71 1.85
N ASP A 139 6.16 12.38 2.87
CA ASP A 139 6.64 11.91 4.18
C ASP A 139 6.61 10.38 4.27
N ILE A 140 5.66 9.72 3.58
CA ILE A 140 5.48 8.27 3.61
C ILE A 140 5.38 7.72 2.18
N PHE A 141 6.16 6.68 1.89
CA PHE A 141 6.10 5.91 0.64
C PHE A 141 5.71 4.47 0.94
N LEU A 142 4.62 4.01 0.32
CA LEU A 142 4.12 2.65 0.48
C LEU A 142 4.12 1.91 -0.87
N MET A 143 4.56 0.65 -0.85
CA MET A 143 4.54 -0.20 -2.03
C MET A 143 4.07 -1.62 -1.68
N GLY A 144 3.15 -2.15 -2.47
CA GLY A 144 2.71 -3.56 -2.45
C GLY A 144 3.51 -4.45 -3.41
N HIS A 145 2.86 -5.48 -3.93
CA HIS A 145 3.37 -6.44 -4.94
C HIS A 145 4.58 -7.28 -4.49
N GLN A 146 5.32 -6.83 -3.53
CA GLN A 146 6.50 -7.53 -3.03
C GLN A 146 6.09 -8.46 -1.89
N SER A 147 6.61 -9.70 -1.90
CA SER A 147 6.32 -10.67 -0.85
C SER A 147 7.10 -10.45 0.45
N LYS A 148 7.89 -9.39 0.53
CA LYS A 148 8.76 -9.07 1.66
C LYS A 148 8.18 -7.92 2.47
N LYS A 149 7.88 -8.19 3.74
CA LYS A 149 7.49 -7.17 4.70
C LYS A 149 8.74 -6.45 5.18
N ILE A 150 8.95 -5.24 4.72
CA ILE A 150 10.14 -4.45 5.06
C ILE A 150 9.80 -2.97 5.11
N GLY A 151 10.35 -2.27 6.07
CA GLY A 151 10.25 -0.82 6.15
C GLY A 151 11.44 -0.22 6.89
N GLY A 152 11.58 1.07 6.72
CA GLY A 152 12.62 1.84 7.38
C GLY A 152 12.31 3.32 7.36
N SER A 153 13.04 4.06 8.18
CA SER A 153 13.02 5.52 8.21
C SER A 153 14.29 6.08 7.61
N VAL A 154 14.15 7.20 6.92
CA VAL A 154 15.27 7.97 6.39
C VAL A 154 15.11 9.42 6.80
N ASP A 155 16.11 9.98 7.48
CA ASP A 155 16.08 11.37 7.85
C ASP A 155 16.61 12.24 6.71
N HIS A 156 15.98 13.40 6.54
CA HIS A 156 16.41 14.43 5.62
C HIS A 156 16.34 15.80 6.29
N VAL A 157 17.18 16.70 5.83
CA VAL A 157 17.30 18.04 6.40
C VAL A 157 16.79 19.07 5.41
N MET A 158 15.89 19.94 5.89
CA MET A 158 15.35 21.05 5.11
C MET A 158 15.81 22.38 5.71
N PRO A 159 16.37 23.31 4.91
CA PRO A 159 16.63 24.67 5.38
C PRO A 159 15.30 25.42 5.50
N LEU A 160 15.13 26.15 6.58
CA LEU A 160 13.99 27.02 6.85
C LEU A 160 14.47 28.39 7.31
N ARG A 161 14.02 29.45 6.64
CA ARG A 161 14.30 30.83 7.07
C ARG A 161 13.17 31.35 7.95
N VAL A 162 13.51 31.75 9.17
CA VAL A 162 12.59 32.37 10.14
C VAL A 162 13.24 33.62 10.69
N GLY A 163 12.55 34.76 10.72
CA GLY A 163 13.03 36.01 11.30
C GLY A 163 14.37 36.52 10.75
N GLY A 164 14.79 36.04 9.56
CA GLY A 164 16.08 36.36 8.98
C GLY A 164 17.19 35.36 9.26
N GLN A 165 17.00 34.45 10.20
CA GLN A 165 17.96 33.38 10.54
C GLN A 165 17.65 32.08 9.78
N LEU A 166 18.70 31.29 9.54
CA LEU A 166 18.60 29.96 8.94
C LEU A 166 18.50 28.90 10.02
N HIS A 167 17.45 28.09 9.92
CA HIS A 167 17.24 26.90 10.75
C HIS A 167 17.30 25.65 9.89
N LEU A 168 17.84 24.56 10.44
CA LEU A 168 17.82 23.25 9.82
C LEU A 168 16.75 22.40 10.50
N ILE A 169 15.75 21.99 9.73
CA ILE A 169 14.66 21.15 10.22
C ILE A 169 14.94 19.71 9.78
N HIS A 170 15.06 18.81 10.74
CA HIS A 170 15.15 17.38 10.50
C HIS A 170 13.76 16.83 10.32
N LYS A 171 13.53 16.09 9.25
CA LYS A 171 12.28 15.36 9.00
C LYS A 171 12.58 13.91 8.75
N THR A 172 11.74 13.06 9.30
CA THR A 172 11.77 11.62 9.06
C THR A 172 10.83 11.27 7.92
N ARG A 173 11.29 10.45 6.99
CA ARG A 173 10.52 9.87 5.91
C ARG A 173 10.41 8.36 6.13
N ILE A 174 9.21 7.79 5.97
CA ILE A 174 8.99 6.36 6.05
C ILE A 174 8.94 5.75 4.65
N LEU A 175 9.67 4.67 4.48
CA LEU A 175 9.63 3.82 3.29
C LEU A 175 9.15 2.43 3.73
N ALA A 176 8.07 1.91 3.14
CA ALA A 176 7.54 0.63 3.56
C ALA A 176 7.01 -0.20 2.39
N CYS A 177 7.36 -1.48 2.39
CA CYS A 177 6.76 -2.49 1.52
C CYS A 177 5.93 -3.44 2.37
N THR A 178 4.72 -3.74 1.92
CA THR A 178 3.89 -4.75 2.57
C THR A 178 4.44 -6.13 2.29
N GLY A 179 4.26 -7.03 3.26
CA GLY A 179 4.45 -8.45 3.03
C GLY A 179 3.31 -9.06 2.20
N SER A 180 3.14 -10.35 2.33
CA SER A 180 2.09 -11.12 1.68
C SER A 180 1.17 -11.72 2.75
N PHE A 181 -0.06 -12.02 2.37
CA PHE A 181 -0.96 -12.87 3.16
C PHE A 181 -0.98 -14.31 2.64
N MET A 182 -0.22 -14.59 1.57
CA MET A 182 -0.02 -15.92 1.03
C MET A 182 1.28 -16.53 1.56
N ARG A 183 1.15 -17.60 2.36
CA ARG A 183 2.30 -18.36 2.86
C ARG A 183 2.74 -19.41 1.86
N GLY A 184 4.00 -19.38 1.43
CA GLY A 184 4.65 -20.46 0.69
C GLY A 184 5.24 -21.54 1.61
N TYR A 185 5.66 -22.65 1.01
CA TYR A 185 6.37 -23.76 1.71
C TYR A 185 5.58 -24.32 2.89
N GLN A 186 4.32 -24.66 2.65
CA GLN A 186 3.46 -25.27 3.66
C GLN A 186 3.53 -26.80 3.58
N GLU A 187 3.93 -27.43 4.67
CA GLU A 187 3.92 -28.88 4.80
C GLU A 187 2.52 -29.46 4.58
N GLY A 188 2.45 -30.58 3.88
CA GLY A 188 1.19 -31.30 3.63
C GLY A 188 0.23 -30.66 2.65
N ARG A 189 0.64 -29.57 1.97
CA ARG A 189 -0.21 -28.90 0.96
C ARG A 189 -0.47 -29.81 -0.23
N LYS A 190 -1.73 -29.85 -0.63
CA LYS A 190 -2.21 -30.64 -1.78
C LYS A 190 -3.09 -29.78 -2.66
N ASP A 191 -3.11 -30.11 -3.96
CA ASP A 191 -4.11 -29.68 -4.93
C ASP A 191 -4.94 -30.94 -5.28
N GLY A 192 -6.11 -31.06 -4.69
CA GLY A 192 -6.84 -32.30 -4.65
C GLY A 192 -6.08 -33.38 -3.90
N LEU A 193 -5.79 -34.51 -4.55
CA LEU A 193 -5.04 -35.63 -3.97
C LEU A 193 -3.52 -35.54 -4.22
N VAL A 194 -3.09 -34.58 -5.06
CA VAL A 194 -1.68 -34.48 -5.49
C VAL A 194 -0.93 -33.50 -4.58
N PRO A 195 0.21 -33.91 -3.99
CA PRO A 195 1.10 -32.95 -3.31
C PRO A 195 1.55 -31.88 -4.32
N ARG A 196 1.23 -30.61 -4.02
CA ARG A 196 1.60 -29.49 -4.91
C ARG A 196 1.78 -28.22 -4.08
N GLY A 197 2.93 -27.60 -4.21
CA GLY A 197 3.21 -26.30 -3.64
C GLY A 197 2.39 -25.18 -4.29
N ASN A 198 2.29 -24.04 -3.61
CA ASN A 198 1.67 -22.84 -4.18
C ASN A 198 2.60 -22.11 -5.14
N TYR A 199 2.15 -20.96 -5.64
CA TYR A 199 2.92 -20.12 -6.56
C TYR A 199 4.35 -19.80 -6.05
N VAL A 200 4.49 -19.52 -4.75
CA VAL A 200 5.80 -19.21 -4.13
C VAL A 200 6.78 -20.38 -4.30
N GLU A 201 6.30 -21.60 -4.04
CA GLU A 201 7.10 -22.83 -4.15
C GLU A 201 7.38 -23.18 -5.63
N GLN A 202 6.36 -23.12 -6.48
CA GLN A 202 6.49 -23.45 -7.91
C GLN A 202 7.45 -22.52 -8.64
N LYS A 203 7.58 -21.26 -8.20
CA LYS A 203 8.49 -20.26 -8.75
C LYS A 203 9.82 -20.16 -8.01
N MET A 204 10.04 -21.01 -7.02
CA MET A 204 11.27 -21.03 -6.20
C MET A 204 11.56 -19.65 -5.57
N LEU A 205 10.49 -18.93 -5.17
CA LEU A 205 10.62 -17.65 -4.52
C LEU A 205 11.00 -17.83 -3.05
N SER A 206 11.57 -16.79 -2.44
CA SER A 206 11.87 -16.82 -1.00
C SER A 206 10.59 -17.00 -0.17
N PRO A 207 10.68 -17.69 0.99
CA PRO A 207 9.56 -17.73 1.93
C PRO A 207 9.04 -16.33 2.26
N THR A 208 7.73 -16.20 2.40
CA THR A 208 7.07 -14.90 2.62
C THR A 208 6.87 -14.65 4.12
N GLN A 209 7.08 -13.41 4.54
CA GLN A 209 6.59 -12.93 5.82
C GLN A 209 5.14 -12.46 5.68
N LEU A 210 4.26 -12.96 6.57
CA LEU A 210 2.85 -12.57 6.54
C LEU A 210 2.63 -11.19 7.16
N GLY A 211 1.65 -10.48 6.63
CA GLY A 211 1.14 -9.23 7.16
C GLY A 211 1.73 -7.98 6.50
N ALA A 212 1.51 -6.86 7.15
CA ALA A 212 1.95 -5.54 6.70
C ALA A 212 2.64 -4.80 7.85
N PRO A 213 3.53 -3.84 7.57
CA PRO A 213 4.07 -2.96 8.59
C PRO A 213 2.99 -2.02 9.13
N ILE A 214 3.14 -1.61 10.39
CA ILE A 214 2.29 -0.63 11.05
C ILE A 214 3.08 0.68 11.14
N ILE A 215 2.48 1.78 10.73
CA ILE A 215 3.06 3.11 10.82
C ILE A 215 2.29 3.90 11.86
N TYR A 216 2.98 4.37 12.88
CA TYR A 216 2.45 5.27 13.89
C TYR A 216 2.80 6.69 13.49
N ILE A 217 1.82 7.57 13.56
CA ILE A 217 1.94 9.00 13.27
C ILE A 217 1.57 9.75 14.55
N GLU A 218 2.53 10.38 15.19
CA GLU A 218 2.28 11.23 16.35
C GLU A 218 2.35 12.70 15.91
N PRO A 219 1.22 13.42 15.89
CA PRO A 219 1.17 14.82 15.51
C PRO A 219 1.99 15.70 16.47
N ARG A 220 2.94 16.44 15.94
CA ARG A 220 3.74 17.40 16.72
C ARG A 220 3.94 18.72 15.99
N TRP A 221 3.94 19.79 16.77
CA TRP A 221 4.22 21.15 16.32
C TRP A 221 5.35 21.73 17.16
N HIS A 222 6.50 21.98 16.52
CA HIS A 222 7.66 22.58 17.14
C HIS A 222 7.63 24.10 17.02
N ARG A 223 7.96 24.79 18.11
CA ARG A 223 8.01 26.26 18.13
C ARG A 223 9.45 26.73 18.02
N ILE A 224 9.66 27.63 17.10
CA ILE A 224 10.97 28.31 16.94
C ILE A 224 10.88 29.65 17.67
N PHE A 225 11.83 29.89 18.57
CA PHE A 225 11.96 31.11 19.36
C PHE A 225 13.21 31.86 18.96
N GLU A 226 13.12 33.20 18.85
CA GLU A 226 14.24 34.13 18.71
C GLU A 226 14.04 35.27 19.70
N ASP A 227 15.07 35.63 20.44
CA ASP A 227 15.04 36.68 21.47
C ASP A 227 13.87 36.51 22.49
N GLY A 228 13.59 35.26 22.86
CA GLY A 228 12.52 34.91 23.77
C GLY A 228 11.09 35.04 23.22
N LYS A 229 10.93 35.37 21.92
CA LYS A 229 9.63 35.49 21.26
C LYS A 229 9.43 34.33 20.30
N GLU A 230 8.23 33.74 20.33
CA GLU A 230 7.83 32.73 19.32
C GLU A 230 7.76 33.39 17.95
N ARG A 231 8.51 32.89 16.99
CA ARG A 231 8.57 33.39 15.61
C ARG A 231 7.77 32.54 14.65
N ARG A 232 7.83 31.23 14.84
CA ARG A 232 7.16 30.29 13.95
C ARG A 232 6.84 28.97 14.65
N GLU A 233 5.76 28.37 14.26
CA GLU A 233 5.43 26.99 14.56
C GLU A 233 5.65 26.13 13.31
N VAL A 234 6.29 25.00 13.47
CA VAL A 234 6.63 24.08 12.38
C VAL A 234 6.00 22.72 12.65
N TRP A 235 5.27 22.22 11.67
CA TRP A 235 4.76 20.85 11.68
C TRP A 235 5.91 19.87 11.49
N GLN A 236 6.04 18.96 12.43
CA GLN A 236 7.09 17.93 12.40
C GLN A 236 6.57 16.69 13.18
N PRO A 237 5.77 15.83 12.53
CA PRO A 237 5.24 14.64 13.18
C PRO A 237 6.36 13.64 13.49
N ASP A 238 6.21 12.92 14.60
CA ASP A 238 7.03 11.74 14.84
C ASP A 238 6.43 10.56 14.08
N LEU A 239 7.26 9.94 13.26
CA LEU A 239 6.89 8.80 12.43
C LEU A 239 7.65 7.55 12.90
N THR A 240 6.94 6.51 13.27
CA THR A 240 7.53 5.23 13.68
C THR A 240 6.94 4.10 12.86
N ILE A 241 7.79 3.17 12.40
CA ILE A 241 7.39 1.97 11.69
C ILE A 241 7.70 0.73 12.52
N VAL A 242 6.73 -0.18 12.61
CA VAL A 242 6.87 -1.50 13.23
C VAL A 242 6.56 -2.57 12.19
N GLN A 243 7.42 -3.60 12.11
CA GLN A 243 7.33 -4.69 11.14
C GLN A 243 6.75 -5.97 11.75
#